data_ddda3a7d5593a61e3492b3cd8a53d057
#
_entry.id   ddda3a7d5593a61e3492b3cd8a53d057
#
_cell.length_a   1.000
_cell.length_b   1.000
_cell.length_c   1.000
_cell.angle_alpha   90.00
_cell.angle_beta   90.00
_cell.angle_gamma   90.00
#
_symmetry.space_group_name_H-M   'P 1'
#
loop_
_entity.id
_entity.type
_entity.pdbx_description
1 polymer ?
#
loop_
_entity_poly.entity_id
_entity_poly.type
_entity_poly.pdbx_seq_one_letter_code
_entity_poly.pdbx_strand_id
1 'polypeptide(L)'
;MKKLSSYLSGILLLSLLIVSASTEAGSKKSRQNNNRWALTNFRRPLATPVISPDSTQTFDCPMHGKRVRWENGDTFNPAAVTYGDKVVMLYRAEDRSGMGIGKRTSRIGYAVSADGIHFERESAPVLFPDATDSQAANEVPGGCEDPRVAVTEDGRYVMMYTQWNRKVARLAVATSTDLHHWTKHGPAFAKAYNGRFKDMFSKSASIFTKLKGGRLVITKMKGHYWMYWGEQAVNLAWSDDLVNWTPLLDTKGNLLKVMQPRDGYFDSMLTECGPPAIVTKKGILLLYNGKNRAGARGDKDYAANAYCAGQALFSLSDPTKLIGRLDKPFFSPTMSFEKSGQYPSGTVFIEGLVHHQGRWLLYYGCADSRVGVAVREE
;
A
#
# COMPACT_ATOMS: atom_id res chain seq x y z
N MET A 1 2.77 34.52 91.62
CA MET A 1 1.47 34.31 92.30
C MET A 1 0.71 33.34 91.46
N LYS A 2 0.64 32.10 91.86
CA LYS A 2 -0.56 31.32 92.31
C LYS A 2 -1.67 31.32 91.26
N LYS A 3 -2.19 30.24 90.70
CA LYS A 3 -2.67 28.93 91.19
C LYS A 3 -2.91 28.03 89.99
N LEU A 4 -2.52 26.78 89.96
CA LEU A 4 -3.17 25.52 90.33
C LEU A 4 -4.49 25.19 89.67
N SER A 5 -4.47 24.03 89.06
CA SER A 5 -5.45 22.92 89.09
C SER A 5 -6.45 22.89 87.96
N SER A 6 -6.83 21.81 87.34
CA SER A 6 -6.96 20.40 87.71
C SER A 6 -7.16 19.46 86.52
N TYR A 7 -6.87 18.23 86.70
CA TYR A 7 -7.05 17.05 85.81
C TYR A 7 -8.50 16.82 85.33
N LEU A 8 -8.68 16.38 84.14
CA LEU A 8 -9.73 15.41 83.80
C LEU A 8 -9.32 14.59 82.60
N SER A 9 -9.15 13.31 82.83
CA SER A 9 -8.85 12.26 81.88
C SER A 9 -10.04 12.05 80.96
N GLY A 10 -9.86 12.13 79.66
CA GLY A 10 -10.84 11.70 78.66
C GLY A 10 -10.18 10.66 77.76
N ILE A 11 -10.58 9.40 77.93
CA ILE A 11 -10.18 8.28 77.09
C ILE A 11 -10.88 8.46 75.74
N LEU A 12 -10.08 8.76 74.69
CA LEU A 12 -10.60 8.79 73.32
C LEU A 12 -10.31 7.43 72.67
N LEU A 13 -11.32 6.62 72.47
CA LEU A 13 -11.26 5.42 71.64
C LEU A 13 -10.98 5.80 70.22
N LEU A 14 -9.81 5.44 69.70
CA LEU A 14 -9.46 5.53 68.29
C LEU A 14 -10.04 4.30 67.60
N SER A 15 -11.18 4.45 66.95
CA SER A 15 -11.71 3.46 66.01
C SER A 15 -10.90 3.51 64.70
N LEU A 16 -10.02 2.53 64.49
CA LEU A 16 -9.33 2.30 63.20
C LEU A 16 -10.40 1.86 62.16
N LEU A 17 -10.79 2.74 61.30
CA LEU A 17 -11.45 2.40 60.04
C LEU A 17 -10.40 1.85 59.08
N ILE A 18 -10.32 0.53 58.97
CA ILE A 18 -9.57 -0.14 57.87
C ILE A 18 -10.41 0.05 56.62
N VAL A 19 -10.00 1.04 55.79
CA VAL A 19 -10.47 1.15 54.39
C VAL A 19 -9.71 0.09 53.60
N SER A 20 -10.36 -1.05 53.37
CA SER A 20 -9.87 -2.03 52.38
C SER A 20 -10.02 -1.43 50.98
N ALA A 21 -8.91 -0.89 50.44
CA ALA A 21 -8.81 -0.57 49.06
C ALA A 21 -8.80 -1.88 48.25
N SER A 22 -9.97 -2.28 47.76
CA SER A 22 -10.08 -3.29 46.72
C SER A 22 -9.49 -2.71 45.44
N THR A 23 -8.24 -3.07 45.16
CA THR A 23 -7.67 -2.91 43.85
C THR A 23 -8.44 -3.82 42.90
N GLU A 24 -9.45 -3.25 42.22
CA GLU A 24 -9.96 -3.85 40.98
C GLU A 24 -8.81 -3.90 39.98
N ALA A 25 -8.09 -5.02 39.97
CA ALA A 25 -7.28 -5.43 38.84
C ALA A 25 -8.25 -5.65 37.68
N GLY A 26 -8.47 -4.59 36.89
CA GLY A 26 -9.20 -4.66 35.64
C GLY A 26 -8.53 -5.69 34.76
N SER A 27 -9.02 -6.91 34.78
CA SER A 27 -8.73 -7.95 33.82
C SER A 27 -8.95 -7.34 32.42
N LYS A 28 -7.85 -6.97 31.75
CA LYS A 28 -7.84 -6.78 30.31
C LYS A 28 -8.22 -8.15 29.71
N LYS A 29 -9.52 -8.39 29.57
CA LYS A 29 -10.02 -9.45 28.68
C LYS A 29 -9.33 -9.20 27.34
N SER A 30 -8.36 -10.03 27.00
CA SER A 30 -7.81 -10.08 25.66
C SER A 30 -9.01 -10.30 24.75
N ARG A 31 -9.45 -9.26 24.04
CA ARG A 31 -10.33 -9.43 22.89
C ARG A 31 -9.57 -10.39 21.99
N GLN A 32 -9.92 -11.66 21.99
CA GLN A 32 -9.59 -12.56 20.90
C GLN A 32 -10.17 -11.91 19.67
N ASN A 33 -9.33 -11.12 18.98
CA ASN A 33 -9.67 -10.50 17.71
C ASN A 33 -9.95 -11.65 16.74
N ASN A 34 -11.21 -11.89 16.45
CA ASN A 34 -11.65 -12.92 15.53
C ASN A 34 -11.34 -12.45 14.09
N ASN A 35 -10.03 -12.39 13.75
CA ASN A 35 -9.49 -11.89 12.47
C ASN A 35 -9.74 -12.87 11.30
N ARG A 36 -10.80 -13.70 11.38
CA ARG A 36 -11.19 -14.65 10.33
C ARG A 36 -11.52 -13.99 8.97
N TRP A 37 -11.55 -12.66 8.93
CA TRP A 37 -11.72 -11.90 7.69
C TRP A 37 -10.40 -11.64 6.96
N ALA A 38 -9.27 -11.71 7.64
CA ALA A 38 -7.96 -11.37 7.10
C ALA A 38 -7.33 -12.53 6.30
N LEU A 39 -6.60 -12.18 5.27
CA LEU A 39 -5.74 -13.10 4.52
C LEU A 39 -4.38 -13.19 5.24
N THR A 40 -4.16 -14.24 6.01
CA THR A 40 -2.93 -14.47 6.78
C THR A 40 -2.17 -15.70 6.28
N ASN A 41 -1.06 -16.06 6.95
CA ASN A 41 -0.26 -17.26 6.66
C ASN A 41 0.45 -17.23 5.29
N PHE A 42 0.84 -16.04 4.83
CA PHE A 42 1.75 -15.93 3.70
C PHE A 42 3.16 -16.40 4.08
N ARG A 43 3.76 -17.22 3.24
CA ARG A 43 5.14 -17.72 3.40
C ARG A 43 5.97 -17.37 2.17
N ARG A 44 7.24 -17.14 2.34
CA ARG A 44 8.20 -16.94 1.24
C ARG A 44 8.57 -18.31 0.66
N PRO A 45 8.31 -18.57 -0.63
CA PRO A 45 8.69 -19.84 -1.25
C PRO A 45 10.18 -19.92 -1.58
N LEU A 46 10.84 -18.76 -1.70
CA LEU A 46 12.24 -18.64 -2.08
C LEU A 46 13.04 -17.86 -1.03
N ALA A 47 14.34 -18.17 -0.94
CA ALA A 47 15.30 -17.40 -0.14
C ALA A 47 15.92 -16.23 -0.91
N THR A 48 15.57 -16.06 -2.19
CA THR A 48 16.04 -15.02 -3.09
C THR A 48 14.88 -14.21 -3.66
N PRO A 49 15.10 -12.95 -4.10
CA PRO A 49 14.08 -12.18 -4.82
C PRO A 49 13.74 -12.81 -6.16
N VAL A 50 12.53 -12.56 -6.67
CA VAL A 50 12.06 -13.05 -7.98
C VAL A 50 12.45 -12.13 -9.14
N ILE A 51 12.62 -10.81 -8.86
CA ILE A 51 13.17 -9.83 -9.81
C ILE A 51 14.28 -9.05 -9.08
N SER A 52 15.40 -8.88 -9.77
CA SER A 52 16.54 -8.04 -9.34
C SER A 52 16.99 -7.16 -10.51
N PRO A 53 17.72 -6.06 -10.26
CA PRO A 53 18.26 -5.22 -11.31
C PRO A 53 19.05 -6.01 -12.36
N ASP A 54 18.94 -5.62 -13.62
CA ASP A 54 19.65 -6.23 -14.73
C ASP A 54 20.36 -5.15 -15.58
N SER A 55 21.67 -5.24 -15.64
CA SER A 55 22.49 -4.30 -16.40
C SER A 55 22.60 -4.64 -17.89
N THR A 56 22.08 -5.78 -18.31
CA THR A 56 22.14 -6.23 -19.72
C THR A 56 20.96 -5.69 -20.53
N GLN A 57 19.84 -5.42 -19.90
CA GLN A 57 18.62 -4.94 -20.56
C GLN A 57 18.73 -3.50 -21.00
N THR A 58 18.40 -3.26 -22.26
CA THR A 58 18.46 -1.92 -22.87
C THR A 58 17.24 -1.66 -23.74
N PHE A 59 16.83 -0.39 -23.86
CA PHE A 59 15.82 0.04 -24.83
C PHE A 59 16.14 1.43 -25.38
N ASP A 60 15.56 1.76 -26.52
CA ASP A 60 15.70 3.07 -27.14
C ASP A 60 14.72 4.04 -26.46
N CYS A 61 15.26 4.88 -25.57
CA CYS A 61 14.46 5.74 -24.70
C CYS A 61 14.01 7.01 -25.43
N PRO A 62 12.70 7.21 -25.69
CA PRO A 62 12.23 8.39 -26.42
C PRO A 62 12.47 9.69 -25.65
N MET A 63 12.44 9.67 -24.31
CA MET A 63 12.76 10.86 -23.50
C MET A 63 14.19 11.36 -23.71
N HIS A 64 15.15 10.48 -23.99
CA HIS A 64 16.57 10.82 -24.14
C HIS A 64 17.05 10.76 -25.59
N GLY A 65 16.27 10.22 -26.52
CA GLY A 65 16.67 10.00 -27.92
C GLY A 65 17.87 9.05 -28.06
N LYS A 66 18.09 8.16 -27.09
CA LYS A 66 19.22 7.22 -27.07
C LYS A 66 18.91 5.93 -26.33
N ARG A 67 19.72 4.92 -26.58
CA ARG A 67 19.66 3.64 -25.87
C ARG A 67 20.13 3.79 -24.41
N VAL A 68 19.34 3.26 -23.47
CA VAL A 68 19.61 3.30 -22.03
C VAL A 68 19.50 1.91 -21.40
N ARG A 69 20.25 1.66 -20.32
CA ARG A 69 20.09 0.51 -19.43
C ARG A 69 19.04 0.87 -18.40
N TRP A 70 17.80 0.53 -18.67
CA TRP A 70 16.63 1.11 -18.00
C TRP A 70 16.31 0.51 -16.63
N GLU A 71 16.80 -0.72 -16.34
CA GLU A 71 16.58 -1.43 -15.06
C GLU A 71 17.88 -1.82 -14.35
N ASN A 72 18.97 -1.10 -14.63
CA ASN A 72 20.28 -1.38 -14.04
C ASN A 72 20.50 -0.76 -12.65
N GLY A 73 19.57 0.04 -12.16
CA GLY A 73 19.57 0.65 -10.84
C GLY A 73 18.90 -0.25 -9.82
N ASP A 74 17.59 -0.20 -9.77
CA ASP A 74 16.75 -0.94 -8.83
C ASP A 74 15.46 -1.40 -9.51
N THR A 75 14.86 -2.50 -9.01
CA THR A 75 13.58 -3.06 -9.49
C THR A 75 12.71 -3.38 -8.27
N PHE A 76 11.49 -2.82 -8.16
CA PHE A 76 10.67 -2.94 -6.97
C PHE A 76 9.21 -2.61 -7.23
N ASN A 77 8.38 -2.57 -6.22
CA ASN A 77 6.98 -2.13 -6.23
C ASN A 77 6.17 -2.71 -7.39
N PRO A 78 5.90 -4.04 -7.38
CA PRO A 78 5.29 -4.75 -8.47
C PRO A 78 3.76 -4.79 -8.37
N ALA A 79 3.05 -4.40 -9.41
CA ALA A 79 1.69 -4.88 -9.64
C ALA A 79 1.70 -6.31 -10.16
N ALA A 80 0.59 -7.03 -9.96
CA ALA A 80 0.38 -8.34 -10.56
C ALA A 80 -1.07 -8.54 -10.97
N VAL A 81 -1.27 -9.25 -12.07
CA VAL A 81 -2.60 -9.60 -12.59
C VAL A 81 -2.54 -10.94 -13.32
N THR A 82 -3.66 -11.65 -13.38
CA THR A 82 -3.77 -12.88 -14.18
C THR A 82 -4.07 -12.55 -15.63
N TYR A 83 -3.39 -13.21 -16.55
CA TYR A 83 -3.59 -13.14 -18.01
C TYR A 83 -3.65 -14.55 -18.58
N GLY A 84 -4.84 -15.00 -18.96
CA GLY A 84 -5.06 -16.42 -19.25
C GLY A 84 -4.78 -17.28 -18.03
N ASP A 85 -3.95 -18.29 -18.22
CA ASP A 85 -3.45 -19.23 -17.20
C ASP A 85 -2.11 -18.81 -16.56
N LYS A 86 -1.66 -17.57 -16.84
CA LYS A 86 -0.38 -17.04 -16.36
C LYS A 86 -0.59 -15.88 -15.39
N VAL A 87 0.46 -15.56 -14.65
CA VAL A 87 0.59 -14.33 -13.87
C VAL A 87 1.50 -13.39 -14.62
N VAL A 88 1.01 -12.16 -14.83
CA VAL A 88 1.81 -11.05 -15.34
C VAL A 88 2.16 -10.12 -14.19
N MET A 89 3.42 -9.75 -14.09
CA MET A 89 3.95 -8.77 -13.17
C MET A 89 4.37 -7.52 -13.93
N LEU A 90 3.94 -6.35 -13.44
CA LEU A 90 4.34 -5.05 -13.92
C LEU A 90 5.10 -4.36 -12.79
N TYR A 91 6.42 -4.23 -12.93
CA TYR A 91 7.28 -3.78 -11.83
C TYR A 91 7.95 -2.44 -12.15
N ARG A 92 8.10 -1.59 -11.14
CA ARG A 92 8.91 -0.38 -11.25
C ARG A 92 10.37 -0.77 -11.42
N ALA A 93 11.02 -0.15 -12.40
CA ALA A 93 12.46 -0.26 -12.63
C ALA A 93 13.08 1.11 -12.79
N GLU A 94 14.27 1.29 -12.22
CA GLU A 94 15.01 2.54 -12.23
C GLU A 94 16.38 2.35 -12.92
N ASP A 95 16.73 3.34 -13.72
CA ASP A 95 18.09 3.48 -14.22
C ASP A 95 19.02 4.16 -13.20
N ARG A 96 20.27 4.43 -13.58
CA ARG A 96 21.24 5.16 -12.77
C ARG A 96 21.42 6.62 -13.20
N SER A 97 20.36 7.26 -13.71
CA SER A 97 20.38 8.66 -14.16
C SER A 97 20.52 9.69 -13.03
N GLY A 98 20.42 9.25 -11.78
CA GLY A 98 20.55 10.11 -10.59
C GLY A 98 21.00 9.34 -9.35
N MET A 99 21.33 10.07 -8.30
CA MET A 99 21.71 9.52 -6.99
C MET A 99 20.58 9.68 -5.98
N GLY A 100 20.22 8.56 -5.33
CA GLY A 100 19.22 8.52 -4.27
C GLY A 100 17.76 8.42 -4.75
N ILE A 101 16.89 8.20 -3.77
CA ILE A 101 15.44 7.99 -3.95
C ILE A 101 14.78 9.19 -4.63
N GLY A 102 13.97 8.93 -5.66
CA GLY A 102 13.22 9.95 -6.42
C GLY A 102 14.08 10.82 -7.37
N LYS A 103 15.38 10.52 -7.52
CA LYS A 103 16.27 11.25 -8.43
C LYS A 103 16.59 10.51 -9.73
N ARG A 104 16.17 9.26 -9.83
CA ARG A 104 16.33 8.40 -11.02
C ARG A 104 15.10 8.50 -11.93
N THR A 105 15.19 7.90 -13.11
CA THR A 105 14.03 7.78 -14.00
C THR A 105 13.42 6.40 -13.84
N SER A 106 12.15 6.36 -13.48
CA SER A 106 11.37 5.14 -13.28
C SER A 106 10.57 4.77 -14.53
N ARG A 107 10.47 3.47 -14.79
CA ARG A 107 9.70 2.87 -15.89
C ARG A 107 9.03 1.61 -15.38
N ILE A 108 8.04 1.11 -16.10
CA ILE A 108 7.33 -0.12 -15.75
C ILE A 108 7.78 -1.24 -16.69
N GLY A 109 8.43 -2.24 -16.10
CA GLY A 109 8.81 -3.47 -16.78
C GLY A 109 7.69 -4.50 -16.78
N TYR A 110 7.81 -5.49 -17.66
CA TYR A 110 6.89 -6.61 -17.81
C TYR A 110 7.62 -7.93 -17.55
N ALA A 111 7.00 -8.80 -16.78
CA ALA A 111 7.45 -10.17 -16.59
C ALA A 111 6.24 -11.12 -16.52
N VAL A 112 6.41 -12.34 -17.01
CA VAL A 112 5.34 -13.35 -17.05
C VAL A 112 5.80 -14.66 -16.42
N SER A 113 4.87 -15.35 -15.76
CA SER A 113 5.13 -16.62 -15.08
C SER A 113 3.95 -17.57 -15.22
N ALA A 114 4.21 -18.86 -15.41
CA ALA A 114 3.20 -19.90 -15.39
C ALA A 114 2.82 -20.31 -13.96
N ASP A 115 3.76 -20.25 -13.01
CA ASP A 115 3.56 -20.67 -11.63
C ASP A 115 3.45 -19.51 -10.62
N GLY A 116 3.65 -18.26 -11.10
CA GLY A 116 3.65 -17.05 -10.27
C GLY A 116 4.88 -16.89 -9.37
N ILE A 117 5.93 -17.70 -9.57
CA ILE A 117 7.17 -17.67 -8.77
C ILE A 117 8.39 -17.45 -9.67
N HIS A 118 8.47 -18.14 -10.80
CA HIS A 118 9.57 -18.04 -11.74
C HIS A 118 9.14 -17.18 -12.93
N PHE A 119 9.78 -16.01 -13.08
CA PHE A 119 9.39 -14.99 -14.05
C PHE A 119 10.39 -14.88 -15.20
N GLU A 120 9.86 -14.79 -16.42
CA GLU A 120 10.58 -14.37 -17.63
C GLU A 120 10.29 -12.89 -17.89
N ARG A 121 11.34 -12.08 -18.05
CA ARG A 121 11.23 -10.62 -18.27
C ARG A 121 11.32 -10.27 -19.72
N GLU A 122 10.61 -9.22 -20.11
CA GLU A 122 10.85 -8.57 -21.41
C GLU A 122 12.04 -7.61 -21.35
N SER A 123 12.70 -7.42 -22.50
CA SER A 123 13.92 -6.61 -22.59
C SER A 123 13.65 -5.09 -22.55
N ALA A 124 12.41 -4.66 -22.82
CA ALA A 124 12.00 -3.26 -22.84
C ALA A 124 10.86 -2.99 -21.86
N PRO A 125 10.76 -1.77 -21.30
CA PRO A 125 9.62 -1.38 -20.46
C PRO A 125 8.34 -1.22 -21.28
N VAL A 126 7.19 -1.50 -20.67
CA VAL A 126 5.86 -1.36 -21.30
C VAL A 126 5.18 -0.02 -21.00
N LEU A 127 5.63 0.70 -19.97
CA LEU A 127 5.18 2.08 -19.69
C LEU A 127 6.37 2.91 -19.23
N PHE A 128 6.58 4.06 -19.87
CA PHE A 128 7.76 4.91 -19.67
C PHE A 128 7.43 6.38 -19.97
N PRO A 129 8.22 7.35 -19.44
CA PRO A 129 8.08 8.74 -19.80
C PRO A 129 8.55 8.98 -21.25
N ASP A 130 7.77 9.73 -21.98
CA ASP A 130 8.08 10.17 -23.35
C ASP A 130 8.00 11.70 -23.41
N ALA A 131 9.06 12.35 -23.92
CA ALA A 131 9.12 13.81 -24.01
C ALA A 131 8.11 14.40 -25.02
N THR A 132 7.58 13.59 -25.93
CA THR A 132 6.59 13.98 -26.95
C THR A 132 5.15 13.62 -26.57
N ASP A 133 4.97 12.85 -25.50
CA ASP A 133 3.67 12.43 -24.95
C ASP A 133 2.93 13.62 -24.32
N SER A 134 1.60 13.61 -24.38
CA SER A 134 0.74 14.58 -23.69
C SER A 134 0.94 14.59 -22.16
N GLN A 135 1.53 13.55 -21.59
CA GLN A 135 1.84 13.42 -20.16
C GLN A 135 3.29 13.83 -19.79
N ALA A 136 4.09 14.27 -20.75
CA ALA A 136 5.49 14.64 -20.53
C ALA A 136 5.71 15.60 -19.36
N ALA A 137 4.86 16.63 -19.23
CA ALA A 137 4.95 17.61 -18.14
C ALA A 137 4.77 16.99 -16.72
N ASN A 138 4.08 15.85 -16.63
CA ASN A 138 3.83 15.14 -15.37
C ASN A 138 4.85 14.03 -15.09
N GLU A 139 5.55 13.52 -16.09
CA GLU A 139 6.43 12.35 -16.00
C GLU A 139 7.91 12.66 -16.17
N VAL A 140 8.26 13.68 -16.97
CA VAL A 140 9.67 14.00 -17.24
C VAL A 140 10.25 14.89 -16.17
N PRO A 141 11.43 14.58 -15.61
CA PRO A 141 12.31 13.46 -15.91
C PRO A 141 12.21 12.27 -14.92
N GLY A 142 11.25 12.26 -14.01
CA GLY A 142 11.15 11.27 -12.93
C GLY A 142 10.55 9.94 -13.37
N GLY A 143 9.53 9.95 -14.24
CA GLY A 143 8.99 8.75 -14.87
C GLY A 143 7.65 8.26 -14.36
N CYS A 144 7.44 6.96 -14.57
CA CYS A 144 6.25 6.21 -14.19
C CYS A 144 6.59 5.28 -13.01
N GLU A 145 5.87 5.41 -11.88
CA GLU A 145 6.21 4.73 -10.63
C GLU A 145 5.03 3.91 -10.10
N ASP A 146 5.34 2.90 -9.29
CA ASP A 146 4.46 2.21 -8.35
C ASP A 146 3.11 1.79 -8.96
N PRO A 147 3.08 0.86 -9.95
CA PRO A 147 1.88 0.44 -10.64
C PRO A 147 0.98 -0.42 -9.72
N ARG A 148 -0.34 -0.28 -9.83
CA ARG A 148 -1.34 -1.20 -9.33
C ARG A 148 -2.30 -1.49 -10.47
N VAL A 149 -2.53 -2.77 -10.76
CA VAL A 149 -3.32 -3.18 -11.92
C VAL A 149 -4.50 -4.03 -11.49
N ALA A 150 -5.65 -3.77 -12.10
CA ALA A 150 -6.83 -4.61 -11.98
C ALA A 150 -7.48 -4.78 -13.36
N VAL A 151 -8.28 -5.83 -13.54
CA VAL A 151 -8.94 -6.15 -14.80
C VAL A 151 -10.44 -5.98 -14.68
N THR A 152 -11.09 -5.45 -15.71
CA THR A 152 -12.55 -5.40 -15.83
C THR A 152 -13.13 -6.75 -16.26
N GLU A 153 -14.43 -6.92 -16.16
CA GLU A 153 -15.11 -8.16 -16.55
C GLU A 153 -14.99 -8.45 -18.06
N ASP A 154 -14.94 -7.39 -18.88
CA ASP A 154 -14.74 -7.45 -20.33
C ASP A 154 -13.27 -7.56 -20.77
N GLY A 155 -12.33 -7.68 -19.81
CA GLY A 155 -10.92 -7.97 -20.08
C GLY A 155 -10.03 -6.74 -20.29
N ARG A 156 -10.51 -5.53 -20.08
CA ARG A 156 -9.70 -4.32 -20.08
C ARG A 156 -8.92 -4.19 -18.78
N TYR A 157 -7.62 -3.94 -18.87
CA TYR A 157 -6.75 -3.68 -17.73
C TYR A 157 -6.72 -2.20 -17.40
N VAL A 158 -6.76 -1.88 -16.11
CA VAL A 158 -6.67 -0.52 -15.57
C VAL A 158 -5.47 -0.48 -14.64
N MET A 159 -4.48 0.34 -15.00
CA MET A 159 -3.32 0.63 -14.18
C MET A 159 -3.50 1.97 -13.50
N MET A 160 -3.38 1.96 -12.18
CA MET A 160 -3.16 3.16 -11.39
C MET A 160 -1.67 3.25 -11.11
N TYR A 161 -1.03 4.35 -11.52
CA TYR A 161 0.40 4.53 -11.35
C TYR A 161 0.72 5.95 -10.88
N THR A 162 1.94 6.21 -10.47
CA THR A 162 2.39 7.54 -10.09
C THR A 162 3.16 8.18 -11.23
N GLN A 163 2.69 9.31 -11.73
CA GLN A 163 3.47 10.21 -12.57
C GLN A 163 4.38 11.05 -11.68
N TRP A 164 5.69 11.02 -11.95
CA TRP A 164 6.69 11.75 -11.17
C TRP A 164 7.55 12.66 -12.06
N ASN A 165 7.45 13.95 -11.86
CA ASN A 165 8.27 14.94 -12.60
C ASN A 165 9.36 15.59 -11.73
N ARG A 166 9.75 14.91 -10.63
CA ARG A 166 10.68 15.39 -9.59
C ARG A 166 10.20 16.64 -8.82
N LYS A 167 8.94 17.03 -8.96
CA LYS A 167 8.30 18.14 -8.25
C LYS A 167 7.04 17.70 -7.52
N VAL A 168 6.11 17.07 -8.24
CA VAL A 168 4.82 16.62 -7.70
C VAL A 168 4.54 15.21 -8.21
N ALA A 169 4.25 14.30 -7.28
CA ALA A 169 3.72 12.98 -7.59
C ALA A 169 2.20 13.07 -7.82
N ARG A 170 1.71 12.51 -8.93
CA ARG A 170 0.28 12.48 -9.26
C ARG A 170 -0.17 11.06 -9.54
N LEU A 171 -1.21 10.63 -8.84
CA LEU A 171 -1.89 9.38 -9.17
C LEU A 171 -2.53 9.50 -10.55
N ALA A 172 -2.17 8.62 -11.45
CA ALA A 172 -2.59 8.65 -12.85
C ALA A 172 -3.19 7.31 -13.29
N VAL A 173 -3.87 7.34 -14.42
CA VAL A 173 -4.56 6.19 -15.00
C VAL A 173 -3.97 5.85 -16.36
N ALA A 174 -3.73 4.56 -16.60
CA ALA A 174 -3.50 4.01 -17.93
C ALA A 174 -4.39 2.77 -18.15
N THR A 175 -4.78 2.51 -19.40
CA THR A 175 -5.58 1.34 -19.77
C THR A 175 -4.94 0.56 -20.90
N SER A 176 -5.14 -0.76 -20.88
CA SER A 176 -4.63 -1.69 -21.90
C SER A 176 -5.61 -2.84 -22.10
N THR A 177 -5.52 -3.50 -23.27
CA THR A 177 -6.21 -4.75 -23.55
C THR A 177 -5.27 -5.95 -23.59
N ASP A 178 -3.95 -5.72 -23.60
CA ASP A 178 -2.92 -6.74 -23.77
C ASP A 178 -1.76 -6.67 -22.76
N LEU A 179 -1.78 -5.68 -21.84
CA LEU A 179 -0.75 -5.42 -20.83
C LEU A 179 0.59 -4.89 -21.39
N HIS A 180 0.73 -4.77 -22.71
CA HIS A 180 1.92 -4.27 -23.38
C HIS A 180 1.74 -2.84 -23.91
N HIS A 181 0.59 -2.56 -24.53
CA HIS A 181 0.26 -1.26 -25.08
C HIS A 181 -0.67 -0.52 -24.14
N TRP A 182 -0.21 0.60 -23.60
CA TRP A 182 -0.93 1.37 -22.59
C TRP A 182 -1.34 2.74 -23.12
N THR A 183 -2.62 3.04 -23.02
CA THR A 183 -3.15 4.40 -23.25
C THR A 183 -3.09 5.16 -21.93
N LYS A 184 -2.27 6.20 -21.83
CA LYS A 184 -2.16 7.09 -20.68
C LYS A 184 -3.30 8.12 -20.69
N HIS A 185 -4.03 8.25 -19.58
CA HIS A 185 -5.14 9.19 -19.42
C HIS A 185 -4.78 10.42 -18.56
N GLY A 186 -3.60 10.41 -17.92
CA GLY A 186 -3.13 11.47 -17.03
C GLY A 186 -3.67 11.36 -15.61
N PRO A 187 -3.60 12.46 -14.82
CA PRO A 187 -3.92 12.44 -13.40
C PRO A 187 -5.38 12.07 -13.14
N ALA A 188 -5.59 11.10 -12.25
CA ALA A 188 -6.91 10.53 -11.94
C ALA A 188 -7.94 11.58 -11.48
N PHE A 189 -7.48 12.62 -10.76
CA PHE A 189 -8.34 13.66 -10.18
C PHE A 189 -8.39 14.95 -11.01
N ALA A 190 -7.87 14.94 -12.25
CA ALA A 190 -7.73 16.14 -13.06
C ALA A 190 -9.04 16.89 -13.31
N LYS A 191 -10.16 16.18 -13.42
CA LYS A 191 -11.49 16.78 -13.69
C LYS A 191 -12.34 16.99 -12.42
N ALA A 192 -11.93 16.41 -11.29
CA ALA A 192 -12.72 16.47 -10.07
C ALA A 192 -12.87 17.91 -9.57
N TYR A 193 -14.11 18.25 -9.20
CA TYR A 193 -14.47 19.57 -8.66
C TYR A 193 -13.92 20.72 -9.51
N ASN A 194 -14.19 20.68 -10.82
CA ASN A 194 -13.73 21.66 -11.82
C ASN A 194 -12.21 21.84 -11.86
N GLY A 195 -11.46 20.74 -11.71
CA GLY A 195 -10.00 20.74 -11.79
C GLY A 195 -9.27 21.13 -10.50
N ARG A 196 -9.97 21.28 -9.38
CA ARG A 196 -9.40 21.64 -8.08
C ARG A 196 -8.22 20.74 -7.66
N PHE A 197 -8.24 19.48 -8.04
CA PHE A 197 -7.27 18.48 -7.59
C PHE A 197 -6.29 18.02 -8.68
N LYS A 198 -6.22 18.69 -9.83
CA LYS A 198 -5.36 18.31 -10.96
C LYS A 198 -3.87 18.27 -10.61
N ASP A 199 -3.42 19.18 -9.76
CA ASP A 199 -2.01 19.32 -9.35
C ASP A 199 -1.74 18.85 -7.92
N MET A 200 -2.69 18.14 -7.33
CA MET A 200 -2.57 17.62 -5.97
C MET A 200 -1.56 16.49 -5.92
N PHE A 201 -0.69 16.50 -4.89
CA PHE A 201 0.14 15.35 -4.54
C PHE A 201 -0.77 14.15 -4.20
N SER A 202 -0.61 13.06 -4.93
CA SER A 202 -1.43 11.86 -4.77
C SER A 202 -0.66 10.62 -5.24
N LYS A 203 -0.82 9.51 -4.55
CA LYS A 203 -0.21 8.21 -4.83
C LYS A 203 -1.14 7.08 -4.42
N SER A 204 -0.78 5.87 -4.86
CA SER A 204 -1.20 4.59 -4.31
C SER A 204 -2.71 4.39 -4.28
N ALA A 205 -3.22 3.57 -5.18
CA ALA A 205 -4.65 3.30 -5.31
C ALA A 205 -4.97 1.80 -5.28
N SER A 206 -5.98 1.44 -4.50
CA SER A 206 -6.52 0.09 -4.40
C SER A 206 -7.96 0.09 -4.95
N ILE A 207 -8.12 -0.18 -6.25
CA ILE A 207 -9.45 -0.29 -6.89
C ILE A 207 -10.21 -1.47 -6.27
N PHE A 208 -11.53 -1.33 -6.09
CA PHE A 208 -12.36 -2.40 -5.56
C PHE A 208 -12.54 -3.52 -6.58
N THR A 209 -12.17 -4.71 -6.17
CA THR A 209 -12.28 -5.94 -6.97
C THR A 209 -13.08 -7.00 -6.23
N LYS A 210 -13.47 -8.04 -6.93
CA LYS A 210 -14.11 -9.24 -6.38
C LYS A 210 -13.44 -10.46 -7.00
N LEU A 211 -13.21 -11.49 -6.19
CA LEU A 211 -12.76 -12.78 -6.71
C LEU A 211 -13.89 -13.45 -7.50
N LYS A 212 -13.69 -13.65 -8.82
CA LYS A 212 -14.62 -14.27 -9.73
C LYS A 212 -13.87 -15.21 -10.67
N GLY A 213 -14.19 -16.50 -10.65
CA GLY A 213 -13.51 -17.51 -11.48
C GLY A 213 -11.99 -17.54 -11.26
N GLY A 214 -11.51 -17.42 -10.01
CA GLY A 214 -10.08 -17.40 -9.70
C GLY A 214 -9.34 -16.09 -10.05
N ARG A 215 -10.05 -15.02 -10.47
CA ARG A 215 -9.46 -13.73 -10.85
C ARG A 215 -10.02 -12.59 -10.01
N LEU A 216 -9.20 -11.62 -9.67
CA LEU A 216 -9.64 -10.36 -9.09
C LEU A 216 -10.16 -9.44 -10.20
N VAL A 217 -11.47 -9.25 -10.25
CA VAL A 217 -12.16 -8.48 -11.28
C VAL A 217 -12.71 -7.19 -10.68
N ILE A 218 -12.50 -6.05 -11.34
CA ILE A 218 -13.05 -4.75 -10.93
C ILE A 218 -14.57 -4.86 -10.79
N THR A 219 -15.10 -4.35 -9.70
CA THR A 219 -16.53 -4.44 -9.41
C THR A 219 -17.11 -3.09 -9.02
N LYS A 220 -18.35 -2.83 -9.47
CA LYS A 220 -19.13 -1.70 -8.99
C LYS A 220 -19.75 -2.01 -7.63
N MET A 221 -19.90 -0.96 -6.83
CA MET A 221 -20.65 -0.98 -5.59
C MET A 221 -21.52 0.28 -5.53
N LYS A 222 -22.81 0.14 -5.28
CA LYS A 222 -23.78 1.25 -5.31
C LYS A 222 -23.75 2.05 -6.62
N GLY A 223 -23.59 1.36 -7.76
CA GLY A 223 -23.60 1.98 -9.08
C GLY A 223 -22.28 2.52 -9.60
N HIS A 224 -21.27 2.72 -8.74
CA HIS A 224 -19.98 3.30 -9.07
C HIS A 224 -18.83 2.32 -8.90
N TYR A 225 -17.71 2.59 -9.58
CA TYR A 225 -16.41 2.04 -9.25
C TYR A 225 -15.82 2.82 -8.08
N TRP A 226 -15.07 2.14 -7.22
CA TRP A 226 -14.48 2.72 -6.01
C TRP A 226 -13.02 2.37 -5.90
N MET A 227 -12.24 3.24 -5.23
CA MET A 227 -10.88 2.93 -4.81
C MET A 227 -10.56 3.58 -3.47
N TYR A 228 -9.81 2.87 -2.63
CA TYR A 228 -9.03 3.52 -1.59
C TYR A 228 -7.75 4.06 -2.21
N TRP A 229 -7.26 5.19 -1.71
CA TRP A 229 -6.03 5.79 -2.22
C TRP A 229 -5.32 6.62 -1.15
N GLY A 230 -4.00 6.85 -1.33
CA GLY A 230 -3.18 7.71 -0.49
C GLY A 230 -2.02 7.00 0.19
N GLU A 231 -1.03 7.78 0.62
CA GLU A 231 0.17 7.28 1.32
C GLU A 231 0.27 7.75 2.78
N GLN A 232 -0.18 8.95 3.13
CA GLN A 232 -0.14 9.44 4.52
C GLN A 232 -1.33 8.97 5.34
N ALA A 233 -2.45 8.88 4.68
CA ALA A 233 -3.71 8.36 5.18
C ALA A 233 -4.48 7.74 4.02
N VAL A 234 -5.39 6.83 4.32
CA VAL A 234 -6.29 6.25 3.32
C VAL A 234 -7.47 7.17 3.12
N ASN A 235 -7.71 7.55 1.88
CA ASN A 235 -8.87 8.29 1.41
C ASN A 235 -9.75 7.38 0.53
N LEU A 236 -10.90 7.88 0.08
CA LEU A 236 -11.83 7.15 -0.79
C LEU A 236 -12.16 8.01 -2.02
N ALA A 237 -12.29 7.38 -3.18
CA ALA A 237 -12.73 8.02 -4.41
C ALA A 237 -13.65 7.10 -5.20
N TRP A 238 -14.48 7.68 -6.08
CA TRP A 238 -15.38 6.96 -6.98
C TRP A 238 -15.22 7.41 -8.43
N SER A 239 -15.67 6.57 -9.36
CA SER A 239 -15.64 6.80 -10.79
C SER A 239 -16.80 6.08 -11.50
N ASP A 240 -17.23 6.61 -12.63
CA ASP A 240 -18.20 5.93 -13.52
C ASP A 240 -17.53 5.21 -14.69
N ASP A 241 -16.29 5.61 -15.03
CA ASP A 241 -15.59 5.19 -16.26
C ASP A 241 -14.20 4.56 -16.02
N LEU A 242 -13.72 4.49 -14.75
CA LEU A 242 -12.39 4.03 -14.33
C LEU A 242 -11.23 4.93 -14.76
N VAL A 243 -11.50 6.05 -15.40
CA VAL A 243 -10.50 7.02 -15.89
C VAL A 243 -10.56 8.30 -15.05
N ASN A 244 -11.77 8.86 -14.90
CA ASN A 244 -11.99 10.10 -14.18
C ASN A 244 -12.49 9.77 -12.76
N TRP A 245 -11.72 10.12 -11.76
CA TRP A 245 -12.01 9.80 -10.37
C TRP A 245 -12.36 11.05 -9.57
N THR A 246 -13.30 10.92 -8.65
CA THR A 246 -13.75 12.00 -7.75
C THR A 246 -13.44 11.60 -6.31
N PRO A 247 -12.49 12.28 -5.63
CA PRO A 247 -12.20 12.01 -4.22
C PRO A 247 -13.36 12.47 -3.33
N LEU A 248 -13.65 11.71 -2.26
CA LEU A 248 -14.62 12.12 -1.27
C LEU A 248 -14.08 13.25 -0.39
N LEU A 249 -14.94 14.20 -0.07
CA LEU A 249 -14.64 15.32 0.82
C LEU A 249 -15.44 15.22 2.12
N ASP A 250 -14.90 15.75 3.19
CA ASP A 250 -15.60 15.97 4.44
C ASP A 250 -16.54 17.19 4.33
N THR A 251 -17.31 17.48 5.38
CA THR A 251 -18.25 18.60 5.44
C THR A 251 -17.58 19.97 5.34
N LYS A 252 -16.26 20.03 5.52
CA LYS A 252 -15.45 21.26 5.39
C LYS A 252 -14.79 21.36 4.00
N GLY A 253 -15.02 20.40 3.12
CA GLY A 253 -14.43 20.37 1.80
C GLY A 253 -12.98 19.86 1.75
N ASN A 254 -12.45 19.23 2.80
CA ASN A 254 -11.15 18.57 2.79
C ASN A 254 -11.30 17.11 2.36
N LEU A 255 -10.19 16.48 1.94
CA LEU A 255 -10.18 15.05 1.63
C LEU A 255 -10.64 14.23 2.84
N LEU A 256 -11.63 13.35 2.63
CA LEU A 256 -12.15 12.48 3.68
C LEU A 256 -11.15 11.35 3.95
N LYS A 257 -10.50 11.40 5.11
CA LYS A 257 -9.58 10.35 5.58
C LYS A 257 -10.36 9.24 6.25
N VAL A 258 -10.43 8.07 5.64
CA VAL A 258 -11.18 6.89 6.16
C VAL A 258 -10.32 6.00 7.06
N MET A 259 -8.98 6.09 6.97
CA MET A 259 -8.04 5.44 7.88
C MET A 259 -6.77 6.27 8.01
N GLN A 260 -6.22 6.33 9.23
CA GLN A 260 -5.03 7.13 9.56
C GLN A 260 -4.01 6.29 10.34
N PRO A 261 -2.74 6.72 10.43
CA PRO A 261 -1.72 6.12 11.28
C PRO A 261 -2.18 6.01 12.75
N ARG A 262 -1.61 5.04 13.50
CA ARG A 262 -1.91 4.80 14.91
C ARG A 262 -0.62 4.83 15.72
N ASP A 263 -0.51 5.71 16.69
CA ASP A 263 0.62 5.74 17.62
C ASP A 263 0.75 4.41 18.39
N GLY A 264 1.97 3.93 18.55
CA GLY A 264 2.28 2.68 19.22
C GLY A 264 2.08 1.42 18.37
N TYR A 265 1.76 1.54 17.08
CA TYR A 265 1.60 0.43 16.15
C TYR A 265 2.61 0.51 15.01
N PHE A 266 2.79 -0.61 14.30
CA PHE A 266 3.71 -0.72 13.15
C PHE A 266 3.39 0.29 12.01
N ASP A 267 2.21 0.85 12.00
CA ASP A 267 1.69 1.81 11.02
C ASP A 267 1.57 3.23 11.61
N SER A 268 2.45 3.57 12.54
CA SER A 268 2.39 4.83 13.30
C SER A 268 2.85 6.07 12.54
N MET A 269 3.53 5.92 11.40
CA MET A 269 4.02 7.05 10.62
C MET A 269 3.14 7.35 9.39
N LEU A 270 2.75 6.32 8.65
CA LEU A 270 1.87 6.41 7.50
C LEU A 270 1.08 5.11 7.27
N THR A 271 0.02 5.23 6.47
CA THR A 271 -0.78 4.12 5.94
C THR A 271 -0.96 4.34 4.45
N GLU A 272 -0.35 3.48 3.64
CA GLU A 272 -0.34 3.59 2.19
C GLU A 272 -1.08 2.43 1.53
N CYS A 273 -1.97 2.71 0.59
CA CYS A 273 -2.74 1.67 -0.09
C CYS A 273 -1.85 0.70 -0.85
N GLY A 274 -2.13 -0.59 -0.72
CA GLY A 274 -1.41 -1.69 -1.36
C GLY A 274 -2.07 -2.16 -2.66
N PRO A 275 -2.21 -3.48 -2.88
CA PRO A 275 -2.86 -4.04 -4.06
C PRO A 275 -4.35 -3.70 -4.12
N PRO A 276 -5.05 -4.00 -5.23
CA PRO A 276 -6.49 -3.82 -5.35
C PRO A 276 -7.26 -4.39 -4.16
N ALA A 277 -8.22 -3.63 -3.62
CA ALA A 277 -9.03 -4.03 -2.48
C ALA A 277 -10.04 -5.10 -2.87
N ILE A 278 -10.38 -6.01 -1.95
CA ILE A 278 -11.24 -7.15 -2.24
C ILE A 278 -12.60 -6.99 -1.56
N VAL A 279 -13.65 -6.92 -2.33
CA VAL A 279 -15.04 -6.98 -1.82
C VAL A 279 -15.39 -8.43 -1.50
N THR A 280 -15.61 -8.72 -0.21
CA THR A 280 -15.93 -10.04 0.32
C THR A 280 -17.31 -10.02 0.99
N LYS A 281 -17.84 -11.19 1.36
CA LYS A 281 -19.09 -11.27 2.17
C LYS A 281 -18.95 -10.63 3.56
N LYS A 282 -17.72 -10.45 4.07
CA LYS A 282 -17.44 -9.91 5.41
C LYS A 282 -17.21 -8.40 5.43
N GLY A 283 -16.92 -7.82 4.26
CA GLY A 283 -16.57 -6.41 4.10
C GLY A 283 -15.64 -6.19 2.92
N ILE A 284 -15.12 -4.96 2.80
CA ILE A 284 -14.13 -4.58 1.82
C ILE A 284 -12.77 -4.70 2.50
N LEU A 285 -11.98 -5.67 2.05
CA LEU A 285 -10.65 -5.95 2.57
C LEU A 285 -9.62 -5.07 1.84
N LEU A 286 -8.96 -4.19 2.57
CA LEU A 286 -7.82 -3.41 2.12
C LEU A 286 -6.54 -4.00 2.69
N LEU A 287 -5.60 -4.38 1.84
CA LEU A 287 -4.22 -4.63 2.21
C LEU A 287 -3.44 -3.31 2.04
N TYR A 288 -2.61 -2.95 3.01
CA TYR A 288 -1.92 -1.66 3.00
C TYR A 288 -0.49 -1.77 3.57
N ASN A 289 0.32 -0.79 3.24
CA ASN A 289 1.67 -0.63 3.76
C ASN A 289 1.65 0.31 4.96
N GLY A 290 2.13 -0.15 6.10
CA GLY A 290 2.32 0.66 7.30
C GLY A 290 3.79 0.95 7.52
N LYS A 291 4.14 2.21 7.78
CA LYS A 291 5.49 2.61 8.16
C LYS A 291 5.59 2.88 9.64
N ASN A 292 6.58 2.27 10.29
CA ASN A 292 6.82 2.45 11.71
C ASN A 292 7.56 3.77 12.00
N ARG A 293 7.07 4.52 12.97
CA ARG A 293 7.73 5.76 13.42
C ARG A 293 8.89 5.45 14.35
N ALA A 294 9.92 6.28 14.33
CA ALA A 294 10.98 6.24 15.33
C ALA A 294 10.50 6.77 16.69
N GLY A 295 11.09 6.27 17.79
CA GLY A 295 10.86 6.77 19.14
C GLY A 295 9.58 6.24 19.80
N ALA A 296 9.14 6.88 20.88
CA ALA A 296 8.08 6.40 21.77
C ALA A 296 6.69 6.23 21.12
N ARG A 297 6.45 6.89 19.99
CA ARG A 297 5.19 6.79 19.23
C ARG A 297 5.20 5.66 18.20
N GLY A 298 6.33 4.97 17.98
CA GLY A 298 6.44 3.77 17.15
C GLY A 298 6.13 2.49 17.89
N ASP A 299 5.95 1.39 17.15
CA ASP A 299 5.91 0.04 17.71
C ASP A 299 7.36 -0.45 17.93
N LYS A 300 7.71 -0.75 19.16
CA LYS A 300 9.06 -1.19 19.56
C LYS A 300 9.47 -2.56 19.02
N ASP A 301 8.49 -3.36 18.58
CA ASP A 301 8.73 -4.70 18.05
C ASP A 301 9.26 -4.65 16.59
N TYR A 302 9.21 -3.48 15.95
CA TYR A 302 9.65 -3.29 14.56
C TYR A 302 10.68 -2.17 14.46
N ALA A 303 11.59 -2.29 13.51
CA ALA A 303 12.62 -1.27 13.28
C ALA A 303 11.99 0.09 12.95
N ALA A 304 12.64 1.17 13.39
CA ALA A 304 12.24 2.52 13.03
C ALA A 304 12.29 2.70 11.49
N ASN A 305 11.27 3.31 10.93
CA ASN A 305 11.08 3.50 9.49
C ASN A 305 10.86 2.22 8.67
N ALA A 306 10.78 1.03 9.28
CA ALA A 306 10.45 -0.19 8.54
C ALA A 306 9.03 -0.11 7.96
N TYR A 307 8.87 -0.65 6.74
CA TYR A 307 7.57 -0.88 6.12
C TYR A 307 7.12 -2.32 6.35
N CYS A 308 5.92 -2.46 6.90
CA CYS A 308 5.27 -3.74 7.15
C CYS A 308 3.87 -3.75 6.54
N ALA A 309 3.39 -4.92 6.16
CA ALA A 309 2.07 -5.05 5.54
C ALA A 309 0.96 -5.26 6.58
N GLY A 310 -0.09 -4.46 6.49
CA GLY A 310 -1.29 -4.51 7.31
C GLY A 310 -2.54 -4.84 6.53
N GLN A 311 -3.62 -5.14 7.24
CA GLN A 311 -4.94 -5.34 6.66
C GLN A 311 -6.00 -4.59 7.45
N ALA A 312 -6.97 -4.03 6.72
CA ALA A 312 -8.13 -3.33 7.24
C ALA A 312 -9.41 -3.83 6.57
N LEU A 313 -10.49 -3.91 7.30
CA LEU A 313 -11.80 -4.29 6.81
C LEU A 313 -12.76 -3.11 6.93
N PHE A 314 -13.39 -2.75 5.83
CA PHE A 314 -14.41 -1.70 5.79
C PHE A 314 -15.80 -2.29 5.55
N SER A 315 -16.84 -1.56 5.95
CA SER A 315 -18.21 -2.01 5.82
C SER A 315 -18.69 -2.02 4.36
N LEU A 316 -19.46 -3.06 3.97
CA LEU A 316 -20.13 -3.12 2.65
C LEU A 316 -21.24 -2.06 2.53
N SER A 317 -21.93 -1.73 3.59
CA SER A 317 -23.00 -0.74 3.58
C SER A 317 -22.46 0.69 3.55
N ASP A 318 -21.23 0.90 4.06
CA ASP A 318 -20.57 2.21 4.10
C ASP A 318 -19.04 2.04 3.98
N PRO A 319 -18.47 2.24 2.79
CA PRO A 319 -17.03 2.05 2.55
C PRO A 319 -16.15 3.07 3.28
N THR A 320 -16.73 4.09 3.91
CA THR A 320 -15.99 5.02 4.77
C THR A 320 -15.79 4.48 6.18
N LYS A 321 -16.57 3.47 6.58
CA LYS A 321 -16.59 2.94 7.96
C LYS A 321 -15.61 1.77 8.11
N LEU A 322 -14.51 2.02 8.80
CA LEU A 322 -13.56 0.99 9.25
C LEU A 322 -14.22 0.12 10.33
N ILE A 323 -14.28 -1.20 10.12
CA ILE A 323 -14.90 -2.17 11.04
C ILE A 323 -13.92 -3.20 11.60
N GLY A 324 -12.71 -3.28 11.04
CA GLY A 324 -11.63 -4.14 11.52
C GLY A 324 -10.27 -3.66 11.02
N ARG A 325 -9.22 -3.83 11.83
CA ARG A 325 -7.83 -3.53 11.45
C ARG A 325 -6.90 -4.40 12.27
N LEU A 326 -5.91 -5.00 11.65
CA LEU A 326 -4.92 -5.81 12.36
C LEU A 326 -4.07 -4.91 13.27
N ASP A 327 -3.80 -5.38 14.49
CA ASP A 327 -2.92 -4.68 15.44
C ASP A 327 -1.45 -4.98 15.18
N LYS A 328 -1.14 -6.16 14.65
CA LYS A 328 0.20 -6.55 14.19
C LYS A 328 0.20 -6.71 12.68
N PRO A 329 1.31 -6.45 11.99
CA PRO A 329 1.41 -6.71 10.56
C PRO A 329 1.25 -8.20 10.28
N PHE A 330 0.61 -8.55 9.19
CA PHE A 330 0.53 -9.94 8.76
C PHE A 330 1.79 -10.39 8.00
N PHE A 331 2.61 -9.43 7.54
CA PHE A 331 3.84 -9.68 6.82
C PHE A 331 4.85 -8.55 7.09
N SER A 332 6.10 -8.90 7.44
CA SER A 332 7.14 -7.97 7.86
C SER A 332 8.51 -8.38 7.30
N PRO A 333 9.48 -7.46 7.20
CA PRO A 333 10.82 -7.76 6.68
C PRO A 333 11.58 -8.74 7.56
N THR A 334 11.96 -9.89 7.00
CA THR A 334 12.76 -10.92 7.70
C THR A 334 14.00 -11.33 6.91
N MET A 335 13.94 -11.31 5.57
CA MET A 335 15.03 -11.73 4.70
C MET A 335 16.09 -10.63 4.56
N SER A 336 17.33 -11.00 4.25
CA SER A 336 18.43 -10.04 4.06
C SER A 336 18.17 -9.07 2.90
N PHE A 337 17.61 -9.54 1.79
CA PHE A 337 17.28 -8.71 0.63
C PHE A 337 16.11 -7.73 0.87
N GLU A 338 15.31 -7.94 1.91
CA GLU A 338 14.26 -7.01 2.36
C GLU A 338 14.82 -5.87 3.23
N LYS A 339 16.11 -5.95 3.60
CA LYS A 339 16.81 -5.02 4.49
C LYS A 339 18.07 -4.43 3.85
N SER A 340 18.30 -4.71 2.56
CA SER A 340 19.47 -4.23 1.82
C SER A 340 19.10 -3.69 0.44
N GLY A 341 19.30 -2.38 0.24
CA GLY A 341 18.92 -1.67 -0.98
C GLY A 341 18.91 -0.16 -0.77
N GLN A 342 18.12 0.56 -1.54
CA GLN A 342 17.92 2.01 -1.36
C GLN A 342 17.29 2.33 0.00
N TYR A 343 16.49 1.39 0.55
CA TYR A 343 15.76 1.57 1.82
C TYR A 343 16.16 0.52 2.87
N PRO A 344 17.27 0.72 3.60
CA PRO A 344 17.84 -0.31 4.47
C PRO A 344 17.11 -0.51 5.81
N SER A 345 16.12 0.31 6.15
CA SER A 345 15.34 0.16 7.39
C SER A 345 14.48 -1.11 7.45
N GLY A 346 14.40 -1.84 6.34
CA GLY A 346 13.56 -3.02 6.15
C GLY A 346 12.23 -2.66 5.48
N THR A 347 11.95 -3.31 4.33
CA THR A 347 10.76 -3.02 3.54
C THR A 347 10.18 -4.27 2.93
N VAL A 348 8.90 -4.50 3.20
CA VAL A 348 7.99 -5.33 2.41
C VAL A 348 6.85 -4.44 1.93
N PHE A 349 6.99 -3.87 0.74
CA PHE A 349 6.04 -2.90 0.18
C PHE A 349 5.10 -3.61 -0.80
N ILE A 350 3.89 -3.96 -0.32
CA ILE A 350 2.94 -4.80 -1.07
C ILE A 350 2.16 -3.97 -2.10
N GLU A 351 2.13 -4.42 -3.37
CA GLU A 351 1.38 -3.78 -4.44
C GLU A 351 0.67 -4.77 -5.37
N GLY A 352 1.15 -6.01 -5.48
CA GLY A 352 0.55 -7.05 -6.30
C GLY A 352 -0.12 -8.14 -5.46
N LEU A 353 -1.33 -8.53 -5.84
CA LEU A 353 -2.04 -9.66 -5.25
C LEU A 353 -2.85 -10.35 -6.33
N VAL A 354 -2.63 -11.65 -6.51
CA VAL A 354 -3.42 -12.49 -7.41
C VAL A 354 -3.85 -13.78 -6.72
N HIS A 355 -4.98 -14.32 -7.17
CA HIS A 355 -5.35 -15.71 -6.91
C HIS A 355 -5.05 -16.53 -8.16
N HIS A 356 -4.21 -17.55 -8.05
CA HIS A 356 -3.74 -18.35 -9.17
C HIS A 356 -3.51 -19.79 -8.74
N GLN A 357 -4.06 -20.75 -9.48
CA GLN A 357 -3.94 -22.20 -9.21
C GLN A 357 -4.25 -22.58 -7.74
N GLY A 358 -5.36 -22.05 -7.18
CA GLY A 358 -5.78 -22.33 -5.79
C GLY A 358 -4.91 -21.67 -4.72
N ARG A 359 -4.07 -20.70 -5.05
CA ARG A 359 -3.17 -20.01 -4.13
C ARG A 359 -3.30 -18.50 -4.24
N TRP A 360 -3.09 -17.81 -3.12
CA TRP A 360 -2.85 -16.37 -3.11
C TRP A 360 -1.36 -16.09 -3.25
N LEU A 361 -0.99 -15.26 -4.21
CA LEU A 361 0.37 -14.80 -4.46
C LEU A 361 0.41 -13.29 -4.17
N LEU A 362 1.24 -12.90 -3.20
CA LEU A 362 1.47 -11.52 -2.78
C LEU A 362 2.84 -11.08 -3.25
N TYR A 363 2.89 -10.05 -4.09
CA TYR A 363 4.13 -9.50 -4.62
C TYR A 363 4.44 -8.17 -3.93
N TYR A 364 5.71 -7.96 -3.64
CA TYR A 364 6.13 -6.81 -2.85
C TYR A 364 7.53 -6.31 -3.21
N GLY A 365 7.73 -5.00 -3.04
CA GLY A 365 9.04 -4.37 -3.12
C GLY A 365 9.87 -4.67 -1.86
N CYS A 366 11.14 -4.99 -2.07
CA CYS A 366 12.11 -5.32 -1.04
C CYS A 366 13.17 -4.23 -0.97
N ALA A 367 13.19 -3.44 0.12
CA ALA A 367 14.17 -2.37 0.38
C ALA A 367 14.34 -1.39 -0.81
N ASP A 368 13.26 -1.14 -1.57
CA ASP A 368 13.22 -0.33 -2.81
C ASP A 368 14.29 -0.74 -3.84
N SER A 369 14.57 -2.04 -3.95
CA SER A 369 15.65 -2.51 -4.83
C SER A 369 15.40 -3.84 -5.51
N ARG A 370 14.47 -4.65 -5.00
CA ARG A 370 14.15 -5.98 -5.54
C ARG A 370 12.68 -6.31 -5.37
N VAL A 371 12.21 -7.34 -6.06
CA VAL A 371 10.86 -7.86 -5.92
C VAL A 371 10.88 -9.22 -5.23
N GLY A 372 10.02 -9.37 -4.23
CA GLY A 372 9.74 -10.63 -3.55
C GLY A 372 8.34 -11.17 -3.84
N VAL A 373 8.13 -12.45 -3.55
CA VAL A 373 6.83 -13.11 -3.57
C VAL A 373 6.57 -13.84 -2.27
N ALA A 374 5.33 -13.81 -1.80
CA ALA A 374 4.86 -14.66 -0.71
C ALA A 374 3.59 -15.41 -1.14
N VAL A 375 3.46 -16.65 -0.70
CA VAL A 375 2.40 -17.58 -1.10
C VAL A 375 1.57 -17.96 0.12
N ARG A 376 0.26 -18.01 -0.08
CA ARG A 376 -0.70 -18.56 0.86
C ARG A 376 -1.52 -19.63 0.14
N GLU A 377 -1.44 -20.85 0.61
CA GLU A 377 -2.32 -21.94 0.17
C GLU A 377 -3.75 -21.74 0.68
N GLU A 378 -4.77 -22.20 -0.05
CA GLU A 378 -6.18 -22.18 0.41
C GLU A 378 -6.47 -23.22 1.47
#